data_510993dbb28f3dd7a60a676121c9d0b5
#
_entry.id   510993dbb28f3dd7a60a676121c9d0b5
#
_cell.length_a   1.000
_cell.length_b   1.000
_cell.length_c   1.000
_cell.angle_alpha   90.00
_cell.angle_beta   90.00
_cell.angle_gamma   90.00
#
_symmetry.space_group_name_H-M   'P 1'
#
loop_
_entity.id
_entity.type
_entity.pdbx_description
1 polymer ?
#
loop_
_entity_poly.entity_id
_entity_poly.type
_entity_poly.pdbx_seq_one_letter_code
_entity_poly.pdbx_strand_id
1 'polypeptide(L)'
;LASASGDNILRRGGSAVDAAIAINATLCVVYPHMAGLGGDAYLLIAGGKATEIEAIEATGPAAKLATREFYKKHGHTEQIPMRGALAALTAPGVVDGWRLAHERYGKLPWADLFADAID
;
A
#
# COMPACT_ATOMS: atom_id res chain seq x y z
N LEU A 1 -15.17 -9.03 6.48
CA LEU A 1 -15.43 -8.16 5.34
C LEU A 1 -14.27 -8.24 4.34
N ALA A 2 -13.06 -7.80 4.69
CA ALA A 2 -11.94 -7.78 3.74
C ALA A 2 -11.63 -9.13 3.08
N SER A 3 -11.66 -10.23 3.83
CA SER A 3 -11.48 -11.58 3.25
C SER A 3 -12.60 -11.95 2.27
N ALA A 4 -13.84 -11.50 2.55
CA ALA A 4 -14.97 -11.72 1.65
C ALA A 4 -14.80 -10.92 0.34
N SER A 5 -14.27 -9.70 0.41
CA SER A 5 -13.92 -8.92 -0.77
C SER A 5 -12.93 -9.66 -1.68
N GLY A 6 -11.86 -10.21 -1.11
CA GLY A 6 -10.90 -11.02 -1.87
C GLY A 6 -11.52 -12.27 -2.49
N ASP A 7 -12.36 -13.01 -1.75
CA ASP A 7 -13.06 -14.18 -2.26
C ASP A 7 -14.00 -13.81 -3.43
N ASN A 8 -14.72 -12.69 -3.30
CA ASN A 8 -15.58 -12.17 -4.36
C ASN A 8 -14.79 -11.88 -5.66
N ILE A 9 -13.63 -11.22 -5.54
CA ILE A 9 -12.74 -10.96 -6.68
C ILE A 9 -12.26 -12.25 -7.33
N LEU A 10 -11.83 -13.24 -6.54
CA LEU A 10 -11.38 -14.54 -7.07
C LEU A 10 -12.50 -15.28 -7.79
N ARG A 11 -13.73 -15.29 -7.25
CA ARG A 11 -14.91 -15.92 -7.87
C ARG A 11 -15.29 -15.27 -9.20
N ARG A 12 -15.04 -13.99 -9.35
CA ARG A 12 -15.24 -13.24 -10.61
C ARG A 12 -14.13 -13.46 -11.64
N GLY A 13 -13.14 -14.30 -11.33
CA GLY A 13 -12.03 -14.64 -12.23
C GLY A 13 -10.83 -13.71 -12.11
N GLY A 14 -10.78 -12.87 -11.07
CA GLY A 14 -9.63 -12.02 -10.75
C GLY A 14 -8.38 -12.83 -10.40
N SER A 15 -7.24 -12.18 -10.49
CA SER A 15 -5.95 -12.74 -10.07
C SER A 15 -5.79 -12.67 -8.54
N ALA A 16 -4.79 -13.36 -8.01
CA ALA A 16 -4.41 -13.23 -6.61
C ALA A 16 -3.99 -11.78 -6.26
N VAL A 17 -3.43 -11.05 -7.22
CA VAL A 17 -3.07 -9.64 -7.06
C VAL A 17 -4.32 -8.77 -6.99
N ASP A 18 -5.30 -8.99 -7.85
CA ASP A 18 -6.59 -8.28 -7.78
C ASP A 18 -7.25 -8.50 -6.42
N ALA A 19 -7.28 -9.74 -5.95
CA ALA A 19 -7.85 -10.07 -4.64
C ALA A 19 -7.09 -9.41 -3.50
N ALA A 20 -5.76 -9.39 -3.55
CA ALA A 20 -4.93 -8.74 -2.53
C ALA A 20 -5.17 -7.23 -2.46
N ILE A 21 -5.32 -6.57 -3.62
CA ILE A 21 -5.66 -5.14 -3.69
C ILE A 21 -7.04 -4.88 -3.08
N ALA A 22 -8.05 -5.64 -3.46
CA ALA A 22 -9.41 -5.50 -2.93
C ALA A 22 -9.47 -5.72 -1.41
N ILE A 23 -8.77 -6.75 -0.90
CA ILE A 23 -8.63 -6.99 0.54
C ILE A 23 -8.01 -5.78 1.24
N ASN A 24 -6.89 -5.27 0.70
CA ASN A 24 -6.18 -4.17 1.32
C ASN A 24 -6.98 -2.86 1.28
N ALA A 25 -7.67 -2.57 0.16
CA ALA A 25 -8.57 -1.44 0.06
C ALA A 25 -9.70 -1.51 1.09
N THR A 26 -10.34 -2.66 1.25
CA THR A 26 -11.39 -2.87 2.26
C THR A 26 -10.82 -2.74 3.68
N LEU A 27 -9.58 -3.22 3.95
CA LEU A 27 -8.92 -3.02 5.24
C LEU A 27 -8.69 -1.55 5.56
N CYS A 28 -8.40 -0.71 4.58
CA CYS A 28 -8.26 0.73 4.79
C CYS A 28 -9.54 1.38 5.33
N VAL A 29 -10.70 0.77 5.07
CA VAL A 29 -12.01 1.24 5.58
C VAL A 29 -12.36 0.60 6.93
N VAL A 30 -12.26 -0.74 7.02
CA VAL A 30 -12.75 -1.47 8.20
C VAL A 30 -11.71 -1.64 9.31
N TYR A 31 -10.44 -1.34 9.03
CA TYR A 31 -9.31 -1.46 9.95
C TYR A 31 -8.36 -0.26 9.85
N PRO A 32 -8.89 0.99 9.92
CA PRO A 32 -8.16 2.21 9.54
C PRO A 32 -7.02 2.58 10.48
N HIS A 33 -6.94 1.99 11.67
CA HIS A 33 -5.86 2.24 12.62
C HIS A 33 -4.57 1.44 12.28
N MET A 34 -4.64 0.48 11.35
CA MET A 34 -3.50 -0.34 10.92
C MET A 34 -3.27 -0.31 9.42
N ALA A 35 -4.28 0.05 8.63
CA ALA A 35 -4.18 0.15 7.18
C ALA A 35 -4.68 1.51 6.70
N GLY A 36 -4.11 2.05 5.65
CA GLY A 36 -4.53 3.35 5.14
C GLY A 36 -3.90 3.70 3.80
N LEU A 37 -4.64 4.50 3.02
CA LEU A 37 -4.20 4.97 1.70
C LEU A 37 -2.99 5.93 1.76
N GLY A 38 -2.74 6.50 2.93
CA GLY A 38 -1.63 7.42 3.16
C GLY A 38 -0.31 6.74 3.57
N GLY A 39 -0.23 5.43 3.50
CA GLY A 39 0.92 4.64 3.94
C GLY A 39 1.78 4.10 2.80
N ASP A 40 2.63 3.17 3.18
CA ASP A 40 3.54 2.44 2.31
C ASP A 40 3.02 1.01 2.09
N ALA A 41 3.49 0.34 1.05
CA ALA A 41 3.22 -1.07 0.81
C ALA A 41 4.47 -1.81 0.32
N TYR A 42 4.53 -3.08 0.65
CA TYR A 42 5.53 -4.02 0.15
C TYR A 42 4.80 -5.25 -0.36
N LEU A 43 5.04 -5.61 -1.61
CA LEU A 43 4.41 -6.77 -2.23
C LEU A 43 5.49 -7.76 -2.64
N LEU A 44 5.29 -9.02 -2.29
CA LEU A 44 6.05 -10.15 -2.81
C LEU A 44 5.11 -10.99 -3.66
N ILE A 45 5.39 -11.09 -4.94
CA ILE A 45 4.53 -11.76 -5.91
C ILE A 45 5.29 -12.95 -6.49
N ALA A 46 4.80 -14.15 -6.23
CA ALA A 46 5.29 -15.36 -6.86
C ALA A 46 4.60 -15.55 -8.20
N GLY A 47 5.35 -15.58 -9.29
CA GLY A 47 4.86 -15.86 -10.62
C GLY A 47 4.45 -17.33 -10.80
N GLY A 48 3.82 -17.65 -11.92
CA GLY A 48 3.33 -19.00 -12.24
C GLY A 48 4.40 -20.10 -12.34
N LYS A 49 5.69 -19.72 -12.37
CA LYS A 49 6.82 -20.62 -12.12
C LYS A 49 7.36 -20.27 -10.75
N ALA A 50 7.21 -21.16 -9.80
CA ALA A 50 7.51 -20.98 -8.38
C ALA A 50 8.98 -20.59 -8.04
N THR A 51 9.80 -20.31 -9.03
CA THR A 51 11.22 -19.95 -8.87
C THR A 51 11.51 -18.44 -8.99
N GLU A 52 10.54 -17.65 -9.42
CA GLU A 52 10.73 -16.21 -9.57
C GLU A 52 9.78 -15.46 -8.64
N ILE A 53 10.36 -14.73 -7.70
CA ILE A 53 9.62 -13.82 -6.81
C ILE A 53 9.96 -12.39 -7.22
N GLU A 54 8.94 -11.62 -7.55
CA GLU A 54 9.07 -10.18 -7.77
C GLU A 54 8.70 -9.42 -6.50
N ALA A 55 9.53 -8.45 -6.14
CA ALA A 55 9.25 -7.52 -5.05
C ALA A 55 8.88 -6.14 -5.61
N ILE A 56 7.79 -5.57 -5.11
CA ILE A 56 7.43 -4.17 -5.34
C ILE A 56 7.55 -3.45 -4.00
N GLU A 57 8.45 -2.48 -3.95
CA GLU A 57 8.56 -1.54 -2.84
C GLU A 57 7.79 -0.28 -3.21
N ALA A 58 6.78 0.03 -2.43
CA ALA A 58 5.93 1.21 -2.60
C ALA A 58 6.04 2.14 -1.38
N THR A 59 7.28 2.40 -0.97
CA THR A 59 7.62 3.43 0.00
C THR A 59 7.83 4.74 -0.75
N GLY A 60 7.08 5.76 -0.41
CA GLY A 60 7.25 7.07 -1.03
C GLY A 60 8.52 7.78 -0.55
N PRO A 61 9.02 8.78 -1.28
CA PRO A 61 10.18 9.55 -0.87
C PRO A 61 9.87 10.42 0.36
N ALA A 62 10.89 10.71 1.15
CA ALA A 62 10.80 11.71 2.21
C ALA A 62 10.59 13.11 1.60
N ALA A 63 9.93 14.00 2.36
CA ALA A 63 9.77 15.39 1.95
C ALA A 63 11.14 16.07 1.73
N LYS A 64 11.24 16.93 0.71
CA LYS A 64 12.50 17.63 0.37
C LYS A 64 13.09 18.43 1.55
N LEU A 65 12.23 18.93 2.45
CA LEU A 65 12.64 19.68 3.63
C LEU A 65 12.97 18.79 4.82
N ALA A 66 12.74 17.48 4.77
CA ALA A 66 13.06 16.54 5.84
C ALA A 66 14.56 16.23 5.86
N THR A 67 15.37 17.29 6.05
CA THR A 67 16.83 17.19 6.13
C THR A 67 17.31 17.11 7.58
N ARG A 68 18.53 16.63 7.78
CA ARG A 68 19.14 16.58 9.11
C ARG A 68 19.23 17.96 9.74
N GLU A 69 19.52 19.00 8.95
CA GLU A 69 19.60 20.39 9.39
C GLU A 69 18.25 20.93 9.85
N PHE A 70 17.18 20.58 9.11
CA PHE A 70 15.81 20.91 9.50
C PHE A 70 15.47 20.35 10.88
N TYR A 71 15.70 19.06 11.10
CA TYR A 71 15.41 18.42 12.39
C TYR A 71 16.26 18.98 13.54
N LYS A 72 17.54 19.25 13.30
CA LYS A 72 18.42 19.90 14.30
C LYS A 72 17.91 21.27 14.73
N LYS A 73 17.45 22.09 13.77
CA LYS A 73 16.86 23.41 14.07
C LYS A 73 15.60 23.32 14.93
N HIS A 74 14.90 22.19 14.89
CA HIS A 74 13.70 21.93 15.69
C HIS A 74 13.99 21.13 16.97
N GLY A 75 15.27 21.03 17.38
CA GLY A 75 15.68 20.39 18.63
C GLY A 75 15.83 18.86 18.55
N HIS A 76 15.77 18.27 17.37
CA HIS A 76 15.92 16.84 17.16
C HIS A 76 17.30 16.53 16.56
N THR A 77 18.28 16.25 17.42
CA THR A 77 19.69 16.03 17.04
C THR A 77 20.04 14.57 16.82
N GLU A 78 19.38 13.67 17.58
CA GLU A 78 19.72 12.24 17.61
C GLU A 78 18.77 11.40 16.77
N GLN A 79 17.47 11.69 16.82
CA GLN A 79 16.46 10.92 16.11
C GLN A 79 15.28 11.78 15.66
N ILE A 80 14.60 11.34 14.62
CA ILE A 80 13.34 11.92 14.18
C ILE A 80 12.24 11.51 15.18
N PRO A 81 11.31 12.41 15.55
CA PRO A 81 10.21 12.08 16.45
C PRO A 81 9.35 10.91 15.89
N MET A 82 8.95 10.02 16.76
CA MET A 82 8.09 8.90 16.36
C MET A 82 6.63 9.30 16.08
N ARG A 83 6.19 10.45 16.59
CA ARG A 83 4.81 10.95 16.47
C ARG A 83 4.77 12.46 16.35
N GLY A 84 3.66 12.98 15.83
CA GLY A 84 3.41 14.41 15.70
C GLY A 84 3.84 14.97 14.36
N ALA A 85 3.72 16.28 14.19
CA ALA A 85 3.93 16.98 12.93
C ALA A 85 5.36 16.87 12.35
N LEU A 86 6.33 16.55 13.18
CA LEU A 86 7.73 16.36 12.79
C LEU A 86 8.14 14.89 12.69
N ALA A 87 7.20 13.96 12.84
CA ALA A 87 7.49 12.54 12.64
C ALA A 87 7.93 12.25 11.20
N ALA A 88 8.69 11.18 11.02
CA ALA A 88 9.03 10.71 9.69
C ALA A 88 7.74 10.38 8.92
N LEU A 89 7.54 11.07 7.80
CA LEU A 89 6.42 10.89 6.91
C LEU A 89 6.92 10.85 5.48
N THR A 90 6.60 9.76 4.79
CA THR A 90 6.89 9.61 3.35
C THR A 90 5.70 10.09 2.52
N ALA A 91 5.92 10.37 1.25
CA ALA A 91 4.81 10.52 0.32
C ALA A 91 4.03 9.21 0.25
N PRO A 92 2.67 9.22 0.22
CA PRO A 92 1.87 8.00 0.14
C PRO A 92 2.21 7.17 -1.10
N GLY A 93 2.65 5.92 -0.91
CA GLY A 93 3.07 5.03 -1.99
C GLY A 93 2.13 3.85 -2.26
N VAL A 94 1.26 3.51 -1.30
CA VAL A 94 0.46 2.27 -1.35
C VAL A 94 -0.40 2.15 -2.62
N VAL A 95 -1.07 3.21 -3.04
CA VAL A 95 -1.96 3.19 -4.22
C VAL A 95 -1.15 3.01 -5.50
N ASP A 96 0.03 3.64 -5.60
CA ASP A 96 0.91 3.45 -6.75
C ASP A 96 1.51 2.04 -6.79
N GLY A 97 1.82 1.46 -5.63
CA GLY A 97 2.22 0.06 -5.52
C GLY A 97 1.13 -0.90 -6.01
N TRP A 98 -0.13 -0.66 -5.64
CA TRP A 98 -1.27 -1.43 -6.17
C TRP A 98 -1.40 -1.28 -7.68
N ARG A 99 -1.28 -0.06 -8.20
CA ARG A 99 -1.33 0.22 -9.64
C ARG A 99 -0.26 -0.57 -10.38
N LEU A 100 1.00 -0.51 -9.93
CA LEU A 100 2.10 -1.24 -10.53
C LEU A 100 1.88 -2.76 -10.51
N ALA A 101 1.39 -3.30 -9.40
CA ALA A 101 1.08 -4.72 -9.29
C ALA A 101 -0.07 -5.13 -10.22
N HIS A 102 -1.12 -4.31 -10.28
CA HIS A 102 -2.27 -4.54 -11.15
C HIS A 102 -1.91 -4.48 -12.63
N GLU A 103 -1.11 -3.50 -13.07
CA GLU A 103 -0.65 -3.38 -14.45
C GLU A 103 0.10 -4.62 -14.94
N ARG A 104 0.80 -5.33 -14.03
CA ARG A 104 1.59 -6.52 -14.36
C ARG A 104 0.79 -7.82 -14.25
N TYR A 105 -0.10 -7.92 -13.27
CA TYR A 105 -0.72 -9.17 -12.85
C TYR A 105 -2.25 -9.13 -12.70
N GLY A 106 -2.86 -7.95 -12.86
CA GLY A 106 -4.30 -7.79 -12.80
C GLY A 106 -5.02 -8.44 -13.97
N LYS A 107 -6.25 -8.88 -13.72
CA LYS A 107 -7.15 -9.48 -14.71
C LYS A 107 -8.49 -8.76 -14.81
N LEU A 108 -8.98 -8.22 -13.69
CA LEU A 108 -10.24 -7.48 -13.66
C LEU A 108 -10.00 -5.98 -13.87
N PRO A 109 -11.00 -5.23 -14.29
CA PRO A 109 -10.91 -3.77 -14.36
C PRO A 109 -10.54 -3.17 -13.01
N TRP A 110 -9.64 -2.17 -13.02
CA TRP A 110 -9.16 -1.50 -11.81
C TRP A 110 -10.27 -1.04 -10.88
N ALA A 111 -11.31 -0.40 -11.42
CA ALA A 111 -12.44 0.12 -10.65
C ALA A 111 -13.20 -0.97 -9.88
N ASP A 112 -13.29 -2.16 -10.44
CA ASP A 112 -14.02 -3.29 -9.85
C ASP A 112 -13.41 -3.79 -8.54
N LEU A 113 -12.11 -3.55 -8.34
CA LEU A 113 -11.38 -4.00 -7.16
C LEU A 113 -11.77 -3.22 -5.89
N PHE A 114 -12.39 -2.08 -6.04
CA PHE A 114 -12.72 -1.18 -4.93
C PHE A 114 -14.20 -1.18 -4.55
N ALA A 115 -15.05 -1.92 -5.27
CA ALA A 115 -16.49 -1.93 -5.05
C ALA A 115 -16.84 -2.20 -3.58
N ASP A 116 -16.35 -3.31 -3.01
CA ASP A 116 -16.64 -3.70 -1.62
C ASP A 116 -16.03 -2.74 -0.57
N ALA A 117 -15.08 -1.89 -0.94
CA ALA A 117 -14.49 -0.89 -0.06
C ALA A 117 -15.26 0.44 -0.11
N ILE A 118 -16.04 0.66 -1.18
CA ILE A 118 -16.85 1.88 -1.40
C ILE A 118 -18.24 1.70 -0.80
N ASP A 119 -18.84 0.49 -0.92
CA ASP A 119 -20.17 0.13 -0.41
C ASP A 119 -20.16 -0.07 1.12
#